data_ff852ceb932d1390cd1ec4caf87e44da
#
_entry.id   ff852ceb932d1390cd1ec4caf87e44da
#
_cell.length_a   1.000
_cell.length_b   1.000
_cell.length_c   1.000
_cell.angle_alpha   90.00
_cell.angle_beta   90.00
_cell.angle_gamma   90.00
#
_symmetry.space_group_name_H-M   'P 1'
#
loop_
_entity.id
_entity.type
_entity.pdbx_description
1 polymer ?
#
loop_
_entity_poly.entity_id
_entity_poly.type
_entity_poly.pdbx_seq_one_letter_code
_entity_poly.pdbx_strand_id
1 'polypeptide(L)'
;MWLLAEHQVLTTGQIASLEFSSRRRAQDRLARLRSLGVLFAFRDSYMFGGTSEARYALGYIGARMIAAARAVTPPTAKAHMQRLERLAFLPTLTHQLGVNGFFCGLAAHSNPTRTDDGGAGRLTQWWPERRSAEFFWTNQGTDGGEARVRPDGYGCWESGGRAVRFFLEYDTGTESLRVLARKIAAYSAFYTDRFGVLLFSLHSARREQAFRAGLVKFLGGHDPGVVIATTARDLPGADDPAGEVWTLWSGRDHGPVTRLTLANLPERGPRVSHHAPELPYGEAAFQPGDKAIMPLLAAAPAPPREPAWWDSPSGLTPRRSA
;
A
#
# COMPACT_ATOMS: atom_id res chain seq x y z
N MET A 1 -15.22 4.85 -0.52
CA MET A 1 -14.85 6.26 -0.84
C MET A 1 -13.53 6.67 -0.22
N TRP A 2 -13.30 6.45 1.06
CA TRP A 2 -12.02 6.76 1.73
C TRP A 2 -10.82 6.11 1.05
N LEU A 3 -10.92 4.83 0.67
CA LEU A 3 -9.90 4.12 -0.11
C LEU A 3 -9.53 4.87 -1.40
N LEU A 4 -10.52 5.32 -2.15
CA LEU A 4 -10.27 6.08 -3.40
C LEU A 4 -9.75 7.50 -3.14
N ALA A 5 -10.07 8.09 -1.99
CA ALA A 5 -9.49 9.38 -1.59
C ALA A 5 -7.99 9.26 -1.29
N GLU A 6 -7.58 8.14 -0.69
CA GLU A 6 -6.19 7.88 -0.30
C GLU A 6 -5.38 7.28 -1.45
N HIS A 7 -5.89 6.24 -2.09
CA HIS A 7 -5.16 5.45 -3.10
C HIS A 7 -5.47 5.83 -4.54
N GLN A 8 -6.31 6.86 -4.76
CA GLN A 8 -6.67 7.51 -6.01
C GLN A 8 -7.47 6.64 -6.98
N VAL A 9 -7.05 5.41 -7.25
CA VAL A 9 -7.66 4.53 -8.24
C VAL A 9 -7.59 3.07 -7.79
N LEU A 10 -8.70 2.35 -7.94
CA LEU A 10 -8.79 0.92 -7.68
C LEU A 10 -9.61 0.25 -8.79
N THR A 11 -9.31 -1.01 -9.08
CA THR A 11 -10.10 -1.81 -10.01
C THR A 11 -11.36 -2.38 -9.34
N THR A 12 -12.29 -2.90 -10.14
CA THR A 12 -13.46 -3.63 -9.62
C THR A 12 -13.04 -4.80 -8.71
N GLY A 13 -12.04 -5.57 -9.14
CA GLY A 13 -11.53 -6.72 -8.38
C GLY A 13 -10.93 -6.31 -7.05
N GLN A 14 -10.10 -5.27 -7.04
CA GLN A 14 -9.49 -4.72 -5.83
C GLN A 14 -10.56 -4.25 -4.83
N ILE A 15 -11.56 -3.49 -5.28
CA ILE A 15 -12.66 -3.05 -4.42
C ILE A 15 -13.49 -4.25 -3.93
N ALA A 16 -13.74 -5.22 -4.81
CA ALA A 16 -14.50 -6.40 -4.44
C ALA A 16 -13.81 -7.23 -3.36
N SER A 17 -12.49 -7.41 -3.45
CA SER A 17 -11.72 -8.17 -2.47
C SER A 17 -11.73 -7.53 -1.07
N LEU A 18 -11.84 -6.21 -1.00
CA LEU A 18 -11.80 -5.45 0.25
C LEU A 18 -13.16 -5.41 0.97
N GLU A 19 -14.25 -5.18 0.22
CA GLU A 19 -15.50 -4.67 0.79
C GLU A 19 -16.71 -5.57 0.49
N PHE A 20 -16.57 -6.56 -0.39
CA PHE A 20 -17.73 -7.31 -0.87
C PHE A 20 -17.53 -8.81 -0.79
N SER A 21 -18.62 -9.53 -0.54
CA SER A 21 -18.64 -11.00 -0.57
C SER A 21 -18.59 -11.58 -1.99
N SER A 22 -18.87 -10.78 -3.02
CA SER A 22 -18.76 -11.20 -4.41
C SER A 22 -18.51 -10.04 -5.35
N ARG A 23 -17.85 -10.34 -6.48
CA ARG A 23 -17.61 -9.38 -7.55
C ARG A 23 -18.91 -8.81 -8.14
N ARG A 24 -19.97 -9.61 -8.21
CA ARG A 24 -21.28 -9.18 -8.69
C ARG A 24 -21.86 -8.07 -7.83
N ARG A 25 -21.88 -8.26 -6.50
CA ARG A 25 -22.35 -7.23 -5.58
C ARG A 25 -21.52 -5.95 -5.66
N ALA A 26 -20.20 -6.08 -5.81
CA ALA A 26 -19.33 -4.92 -6.04
C ALA A 26 -19.73 -4.16 -7.31
N GLN A 27 -19.91 -4.87 -8.44
CA GLN A 27 -20.31 -4.27 -9.71
C GLN A 27 -21.62 -3.50 -9.61
N ASP A 28 -22.64 -4.10 -9.00
CA ASP A 28 -23.97 -3.47 -8.86
C ASP A 28 -23.87 -2.20 -7.99
N ARG A 29 -23.13 -2.26 -6.88
CA ARG A 29 -22.93 -1.09 -5.99
C ARG A 29 -22.12 0.01 -6.67
N LEU A 30 -21.04 -0.34 -7.37
CA LEU A 30 -20.17 0.60 -8.08
C LEU A 30 -20.91 1.27 -9.24
N ALA A 31 -21.76 0.54 -9.97
CA ALA A 31 -22.60 1.09 -11.02
C ALA A 31 -23.56 2.16 -10.47
N ARG A 32 -24.20 1.87 -9.32
CA ARG A 32 -25.10 2.84 -8.65
C ARG A 32 -24.34 4.07 -8.16
N LEU A 33 -23.16 3.90 -7.55
CA LEU A 33 -22.37 5.04 -7.08
C LEU A 33 -21.84 5.90 -8.24
N ARG A 34 -21.55 5.26 -9.37
CA ARG A 34 -21.19 5.96 -10.61
C ARG A 34 -22.38 6.78 -11.15
N SER A 35 -23.58 6.21 -11.23
CA SER A 35 -24.77 6.93 -11.71
C SER A 35 -25.12 8.16 -10.85
N LEU A 36 -24.76 8.13 -9.56
CA LEU A 36 -24.90 9.25 -8.64
C LEU A 36 -23.73 10.27 -8.72
N GLY A 37 -22.76 10.09 -9.61
CA GLY A 37 -21.59 10.97 -9.71
C GLY A 37 -20.63 10.90 -8.52
N VAL A 38 -20.83 9.94 -7.60
CA VAL A 38 -19.94 9.69 -6.46
C VAL A 38 -18.63 9.08 -6.91
N LEU A 39 -18.69 8.20 -7.92
CA LEU A 39 -17.53 7.58 -8.55
C LEU A 39 -17.42 7.99 -10.02
N PHE A 40 -16.19 8.05 -10.49
CA PHE A 40 -15.81 8.11 -11.89
C PHE A 40 -15.23 6.76 -12.28
N ALA A 41 -15.60 6.25 -13.46
CA ALA A 41 -15.09 4.98 -13.96
C ALA A 41 -14.52 5.14 -15.36
N PHE A 42 -13.39 4.50 -15.62
CA PHE A 42 -12.73 4.48 -16.93
C PHE A 42 -12.11 3.11 -17.20
N ARG A 43 -11.77 2.86 -18.48
CA ARG A 43 -11.18 1.62 -18.98
C ARG A 43 -10.27 1.93 -20.15
N ASP A 44 -9.24 1.11 -20.33
CA ASP A 44 -8.51 1.10 -21.60
C ASP A 44 -9.29 0.25 -22.62
N SER A 45 -9.33 0.71 -23.85
CA SER A 45 -9.77 -0.07 -25.00
C SER A 45 -8.55 -0.70 -25.67
N TYR A 46 -8.63 -1.98 -25.98
CA TYR A 46 -7.54 -2.67 -26.66
C TYR A 46 -7.71 -2.58 -28.18
N MET A 47 -6.60 -2.44 -28.92
CA MET A 47 -6.60 -2.27 -30.38
C MET A 47 -7.26 -3.43 -31.14
N PHE A 48 -7.20 -4.63 -30.59
CA PHE A 48 -7.80 -5.85 -31.20
C PHE A 48 -9.16 -6.23 -30.57
N GLY A 49 -9.81 -5.29 -29.94
CA GLY A 49 -11.10 -5.49 -29.25
C GLY A 49 -10.95 -5.84 -27.78
N GLY A 50 -12.06 -5.64 -27.05
CA GLY A 50 -12.09 -5.79 -25.60
C GLY A 50 -11.68 -4.53 -24.84
N THR A 51 -11.86 -4.58 -23.53
CA THR A 51 -11.53 -3.49 -22.61
C THR A 51 -10.86 -4.03 -21.36
N SER A 52 -10.02 -3.21 -20.71
CA SER A 52 -9.49 -3.51 -19.41
C SER A 52 -10.60 -3.64 -18.35
N GLU A 53 -10.25 -4.19 -17.20
CA GLU A 53 -11.12 -4.11 -16.03
C GLU A 53 -11.46 -2.64 -15.70
N ALA A 54 -12.69 -2.38 -15.24
CA ALA A 54 -13.08 -1.04 -14.85
C ALA A 54 -12.24 -0.55 -13.66
N ARG A 55 -11.74 0.66 -13.80
CA ARG A 55 -10.99 1.41 -12.79
C ARG A 55 -11.87 2.52 -12.25
N TYR A 56 -11.85 2.71 -10.97
CA TYR A 56 -12.69 3.69 -10.27
C TYR A 56 -11.83 4.70 -9.54
N ALA A 57 -12.23 5.95 -9.65
CA ALA A 57 -11.72 7.07 -8.87
C ALA A 57 -12.91 7.83 -8.25
N LEU A 58 -12.64 8.76 -7.32
CA LEU A 58 -13.71 9.62 -6.82
C LEU A 58 -14.29 10.47 -7.97
N GLY A 59 -15.59 10.42 -8.14
CA GLY A 59 -16.33 11.39 -8.95
C GLY A 59 -16.39 12.76 -8.25
N TYR A 60 -16.91 13.77 -8.94
CA TYR A 60 -16.96 15.12 -8.38
C TYR A 60 -17.78 15.21 -7.08
N ILE A 61 -18.93 14.53 -7.02
CA ILE A 61 -19.74 14.48 -5.80
C ILE A 61 -18.98 13.77 -4.68
N GLY A 62 -18.33 12.63 -4.97
CA GLY A 62 -17.52 11.91 -4.01
C GLY A 62 -16.36 12.76 -3.46
N ALA A 63 -15.68 13.52 -4.31
CA ALA A 63 -14.61 14.43 -3.90
C ALA A 63 -15.12 15.53 -2.96
N ARG A 64 -16.29 16.09 -3.23
CA ARG A 64 -16.93 17.08 -2.34
C ARG A 64 -17.31 16.48 -0.99
N MET A 65 -17.86 15.27 -0.98
CA MET A 65 -18.22 14.56 0.26
C MET A 65 -16.97 14.31 1.13
N ILE A 66 -15.87 13.85 0.54
CA ILE A 66 -14.60 13.66 1.26
C ILE A 66 -14.04 15.00 1.77
N ALA A 67 -14.11 16.06 0.96
CA ALA A 67 -13.65 17.38 1.39
C ALA A 67 -14.46 17.90 2.59
N ALA A 68 -15.78 17.74 2.56
CA ALA A 68 -16.65 18.09 3.67
C ALA A 68 -16.32 17.29 4.95
N ALA A 69 -16.11 15.96 4.80
CA ALA A 69 -15.75 15.09 5.92
C ALA A 69 -14.36 15.41 6.53
N ARG A 70 -13.45 15.98 5.72
CA ARG A 70 -12.12 16.43 6.16
C ARG A 70 -12.09 17.90 6.59
N ALA A 71 -13.21 18.60 6.54
CA ALA A 71 -13.31 20.03 6.79
C ALA A 71 -12.34 20.89 5.94
N VAL A 72 -12.14 20.47 4.65
CA VAL A 72 -11.29 21.21 3.70
C VAL A 72 -12.10 21.75 2.53
N THR A 73 -11.58 22.77 1.87
CA THR A 73 -12.23 23.35 0.67
C THR A 73 -12.34 22.33 -0.44
N PRO A 74 -13.55 22.07 -0.98
CA PRO A 74 -13.74 21.14 -2.07
C PRO A 74 -13.13 21.68 -3.37
N PRO A 75 -12.66 20.78 -4.28
CA PRO A 75 -12.17 21.22 -5.58
C PRO A 75 -13.31 21.81 -6.42
N THR A 76 -12.98 22.70 -7.36
CA THR A 76 -13.92 23.14 -8.38
C THR A 76 -14.21 21.99 -9.37
N ALA A 77 -15.37 21.99 -10.02
CA ALA A 77 -15.73 20.96 -11.00
C ALA A 77 -14.69 20.84 -12.13
N LYS A 78 -14.22 21.99 -12.66
CA LYS A 78 -13.20 22.05 -13.70
C LYS A 78 -11.86 21.43 -13.24
N ALA A 79 -11.36 21.82 -12.08
CA ALA A 79 -10.10 21.30 -11.56
C ALA A 79 -10.20 19.80 -11.27
N HIS A 80 -11.35 19.32 -10.79
CA HIS A 80 -11.58 17.90 -10.54
C HIS A 80 -11.59 17.09 -11.83
N MET A 81 -12.29 17.56 -12.88
CA MET A 81 -12.31 16.90 -14.19
C MET A 81 -10.92 16.81 -14.81
N GLN A 82 -10.16 17.89 -14.79
CA GLN A 82 -8.77 17.89 -15.26
C GLN A 82 -7.87 16.92 -14.48
N ARG A 83 -8.15 16.73 -13.19
CA ARG A 83 -7.44 15.72 -12.38
C ARG A 83 -7.80 14.30 -12.82
N LEU A 84 -9.07 14.03 -13.08
CA LEU A 84 -9.52 12.71 -13.55
C LEU A 84 -8.98 12.37 -14.93
N GLU A 85 -8.94 13.33 -15.84
CA GLU A 85 -8.32 13.18 -17.17
C GLU A 85 -6.83 12.83 -17.03
N ARG A 86 -6.09 13.60 -16.24
CA ARG A 86 -4.67 13.30 -15.97
C ARG A 86 -4.47 11.93 -15.36
N LEU A 87 -5.33 11.52 -14.44
CA LEU A 87 -5.27 10.19 -13.83
C LEU A 87 -5.50 9.09 -14.86
N ALA A 88 -6.49 9.25 -15.75
CA ALA A 88 -6.81 8.25 -16.77
C ALA A 88 -5.67 8.03 -17.79
N PHE A 89 -4.89 9.05 -18.06
CA PHE A 89 -3.75 9.00 -18.99
C PHE A 89 -2.38 8.95 -18.29
N LEU A 90 -2.34 8.66 -17.00
CA LEU A 90 -1.10 8.62 -16.24
C LEU A 90 -0.21 7.47 -16.71
N PRO A 91 1.03 7.71 -17.20
CA PRO A 91 1.92 6.65 -17.67
C PRO A 91 2.24 5.60 -16.59
N THR A 92 2.26 6.01 -15.32
CA THR A 92 2.54 5.14 -14.18
C THR A 92 1.28 4.46 -13.60
N LEU A 93 0.13 4.57 -14.27
CA LEU A 93 -1.13 4.03 -13.76
C LEU A 93 -1.09 2.52 -13.54
N THR A 94 -0.45 1.77 -14.45
CA THR A 94 -0.29 0.32 -14.30
C THR A 94 0.54 -0.03 -13.07
N HIS A 95 1.61 0.72 -12.81
CA HIS A 95 2.42 0.58 -11.62
C HIS A 95 1.59 0.86 -10.35
N GLN A 96 0.87 1.99 -10.31
CA GLN A 96 0.01 2.35 -9.17
C GLN A 96 -1.07 1.29 -8.89
N LEU A 97 -1.71 0.77 -9.94
CA LEU A 97 -2.68 -0.32 -9.80
C LEU A 97 -2.04 -1.61 -9.27
N GLY A 98 -0.80 -1.89 -9.68
CA GLY A 98 -0.02 -3.02 -9.18
C GLY A 98 0.30 -2.88 -7.70
N VAL A 99 0.79 -1.71 -7.27
CA VAL A 99 1.02 -1.39 -5.85
C VAL A 99 -0.27 -1.54 -5.05
N ASN A 100 -1.36 -0.94 -5.53
CA ASN A 100 -2.67 -1.08 -4.88
C ASN A 100 -3.14 -2.55 -4.84
N GLY A 101 -2.86 -3.33 -5.88
CA GLY A 101 -3.17 -4.76 -5.94
C GLY A 101 -2.47 -5.56 -4.84
N PHE A 102 -1.19 -5.28 -4.63
CA PHE A 102 -0.40 -5.87 -3.56
C PHE A 102 -1.05 -5.64 -2.18
N PHE A 103 -1.35 -4.39 -1.87
CA PHE A 103 -1.98 -4.06 -0.58
C PHE A 103 -3.43 -4.55 -0.47
N CYS A 104 -4.18 -4.58 -1.56
CA CYS A 104 -5.52 -5.18 -1.59
C CYS A 104 -5.47 -6.69 -1.32
N GLY A 105 -4.46 -7.41 -1.82
CA GLY A 105 -4.21 -8.81 -1.49
C GLY A 105 -4.07 -9.00 0.02
N LEU A 106 -3.22 -8.22 0.67
CA LEU A 106 -3.06 -8.25 2.13
C LEU A 106 -4.34 -7.86 2.88
N ALA A 107 -4.98 -6.77 2.50
CA ALA A 107 -6.18 -6.29 3.18
C ALA A 107 -7.38 -7.24 3.03
N ALA A 108 -7.41 -8.04 1.97
CA ALA A 108 -8.45 -9.04 1.73
C ALA A 108 -8.50 -10.14 2.82
N HIS A 109 -7.38 -10.44 3.48
CA HIS A 109 -7.34 -11.37 4.63
C HIS A 109 -8.22 -10.91 5.80
N SER A 110 -8.45 -9.62 5.89
CA SER A 110 -9.31 -9.05 6.93
C SER A 110 -10.75 -8.88 6.46
N ASN A 111 -11.15 -9.30 5.27
CA ASN A 111 -12.54 -9.20 4.82
C ASN A 111 -13.41 -10.24 5.52
N PRO A 112 -14.35 -9.85 6.43
CA PRO A 112 -15.13 -10.78 7.23
C PRO A 112 -16.05 -11.67 6.41
N THR A 113 -16.28 -11.32 5.15
CA THR A 113 -17.13 -12.11 4.26
C THR A 113 -16.38 -13.24 3.54
N ARG A 114 -15.05 -13.31 3.68
CA ARG A 114 -14.17 -14.26 2.98
C ARG A 114 -13.41 -15.20 3.91
N THR A 115 -13.27 -14.90 5.18
CA THR A 115 -12.45 -15.68 6.11
C THR A 115 -13.30 -16.62 6.93
N ASP A 116 -13.20 -17.91 6.65
CA ASP A 116 -13.58 -18.97 7.57
C ASP A 116 -12.45 -19.31 8.56
N ASP A 117 -11.23 -18.83 8.30
CA ASP A 117 -10.04 -19.13 9.10
C ASP A 117 -9.65 -17.94 9.99
N GLY A 118 -9.99 -18.03 11.26
CA GLY A 118 -9.69 -17.06 12.32
C GLY A 118 -8.20 -16.91 12.67
N GLY A 119 -7.27 -17.18 11.77
CA GLY A 119 -5.83 -17.14 11.99
C GLY A 119 -4.99 -16.35 11.00
N ALA A 120 -5.56 -15.95 9.88
CA ALA A 120 -4.85 -15.14 8.91
C ALA A 120 -4.59 -13.74 9.47
N GLY A 121 -3.38 -13.23 9.31
CA GLY A 121 -2.99 -11.90 9.75
C GLY A 121 -3.84 -10.77 9.13
N ARG A 122 -3.55 -9.54 9.48
CA ARG A 122 -4.25 -8.37 8.97
C ARG A 122 -3.30 -7.25 8.59
N LEU A 123 -3.66 -6.49 7.57
CA LEU A 123 -3.00 -5.25 7.20
C LEU A 123 -3.52 -4.13 8.11
N THR A 124 -2.67 -3.63 9.00
CA THR A 124 -3.03 -2.58 9.96
C THR A 124 -2.59 -1.20 9.51
N GLN A 125 -1.69 -1.13 8.53
CA GLN A 125 -1.18 0.11 7.97
C GLN A 125 -0.98 -0.04 6.47
N TRP A 126 -1.46 0.94 5.71
CA TRP A 126 -1.29 1.02 4.26
C TRP A 126 -1.17 2.49 3.84
N TRP A 127 0.05 2.90 3.53
CA TRP A 127 0.35 4.23 3.03
C TRP A 127 0.75 4.19 1.56
N PRO A 128 0.11 4.99 0.70
CA PRO A 128 0.56 5.16 -0.69
C PRO A 128 1.88 5.94 -0.76
N GLU A 129 2.54 5.89 -1.93
CA GLU A 129 3.81 6.58 -2.20
C GLU A 129 3.82 8.02 -1.69
N ARG A 130 2.78 8.81 -2.00
CA ARG A 130 2.71 10.21 -1.63
C ARG A 130 2.81 10.42 -0.12
N ARG A 131 2.03 9.66 0.66
CA ARG A 131 2.02 9.79 2.12
C ARG A 131 3.31 9.28 2.73
N SER A 132 3.84 8.20 2.21
CA SER A 132 5.13 7.65 2.64
C SER A 132 6.26 8.64 2.37
N ALA A 133 6.31 9.20 1.17
CA ALA A 133 7.30 10.20 0.80
C ALA A 133 7.22 11.47 1.66
N GLU A 134 6.01 11.98 1.90
CA GLU A 134 5.77 13.15 2.74
C GLU A 134 6.26 12.91 4.17
N PHE A 135 5.88 11.77 4.76
CA PHE A 135 6.30 11.41 6.11
C PHE A 135 7.81 11.23 6.23
N PHE A 136 8.41 10.40 5.36
CA PHE A 136 9.82 10.09 5.43
C PHE A 136 10.71 11.25 4.99
N TRP A 137 10.18 12.21 4.23
CA TRP A 137 10.86 13.45 3.92
C TRP A 137 10.93 14.39 5.12
N THR A 138 9.82 14.60 5.82
CA THR A 138 9.74 15.57 6.92
C THR A 138 10.45 15.08 8.19
N ASN A 139 10.61 13.78 8.35
CA ASN A 139 11.24 13.17 9.53
C ASN A 139 12.71 12.76 9.31
N GLN A 140 13.34 13.23 8.24
CA GLN A 140 14.78 13.16 8.11
C GLN A 140 15.40 14.11 9.13
N GLY A 141 16.26 13.58 10.00
CA GLY A 141 16.97 14.40 11.01
C GLY A 141 17.72 15.55 10.36
N THR A 142 17.98 16.58 11.15
CA THR A 142 18.59 17.86 10.77
C THR A 142 20.04 17.76 10.26
N ASP A 143 20.60 16.57 10.16
CA ASP A 143 21.99 16.34 9.77
C ASP A 143 22.14 16.19 8.25
N GLY A 144 21.64 17.14 7.48
CA GLY A 144 22.15 17.50 6.14
C GLY A 144 22.33 16.44 5.06
N GLY A 145 22.01 15.19 5.29
CA GLY A 145 22.17 14.10 4.35
C GLY A 145 20.94 13.87 3.47
N GLU A 146 21.12 13.98 2.15
CA GLU A 146 20.05 13.90 1.13
C GLU A 146 19.49 12.48 0.86
N ALA A 147 19.47 11.57 1.81
CA ALA A 147 18.91 10.24 1.61
C ALA A 147 17.37 10.29 1.56
N ARG A 148 16.84 10.64 0.39
CA ARG A 148 15.40 10.74 0.13
C ARG A 148 14.87 9.38 -0.29
N VAL A 149 14.11 8.72 0.59
CA VAL A 149 13.39 7.50 0.22
C VAL A 149 11.98 7.83 -0.23
N ARG A 150 11.56 7.24 -1.33
CA ARG A 150 10.19 7.32 -1.87
C ARG A 150 9.71 5.91 -2.17
N PRO A 151 9.28 5.17 -1.16
CA PRO A 151 8.74 3.83 -1.37
C PRO A 151 7.44 3.91 -2.16
N ASP A 152 7.19 2.92 -2.99
CA ASP A 152 5.91 2.78 -3.70
C ASP A 152 4.73 2.63 -2.73
N GLY A 153 5.01 2.11 -1.53
CA GLY A 153 4.08 2.06 -0.41
C GLY A 153 4.77 1.67 0.88
N TYR A 154 4.09 1.91 2.00
CA TYR A 154 4.51 1.49 3.32
C TYR A 154 3.36 0.79 4.04
N GLY A 155 3.64 -0.32 4.71
CA GLY A 155 2.62 -1.12 5.36
C GLY A 155 3.05 -1.76 6.68
N CYS A 156 2.04 -2.24 7.42
CA CYS A 156 2.24 -3.08 8.58
C CYS A 156 1.31 -4.28 8.51
N TRP A 157 1.89 -5.47 8.59
CA TRP A 157 1.19 -6.74 8.63
C TRP A 157 1.28 -7.35 10.02
N GLU A 158 0.15 -7.66 10.63
CA GLU A 158 0.08 -8.29 11.94
C GLU A 158 -0.51 -9.69 11.83
N SER A 159 0.18 -10.67 12.43
CA SER A 159 -0.25 -12.07 12.47
C SER A 159 0.44 -12.78 13.64
N GLY A 160 -0.33 -13.59 14.39
CA GLY A 160 0.24 -14.40 15.47
C GLY A 160 0.98 -13.60 16.55
N GLY A 161 0.56 -12.38 16.84
CA GLY A 161 1.22 -11.49 17.82
C GLY A 161 2.49 -10.80 17.29
N ARG A 162 2.84 -10.99 16.04
CA ARG A 162 3.96 -10.35 15.35
C ARG A 162 3.49 -9.19 14.49
N ALA A 163 4.33 -8.16 14.33
CA ALA A 163 4.07 -6.99 13.51
C ALA A 163 5.25 -6.74 12.56
N VAL A 164 5.05 -7.06 11.29
CA VAL A 164 6.06 -6.82 10.25
C VAL A 164 5.72 -5.54 9.53
N ARG A 165 6.52 -4.50 9.75
CA ARG A 165 6.47 -3.24 9.01
C ARG A 165 7.37 -3.31 7.80
N PHE A 166 6.93 -2.74 6.69
CA PHE A 166 7.67 -2.86 5.45
C PHE A 166 7.51 -1.65 4.52
N PHE A 167 8.58 -1.37 3.81
CA PHE A 167 8.61 -0.53 2.62
C PHE A 167 8.42 -1.43 1.41
N LEU A 168 7.58 -1.05 0.47
CA LEU A 168 7.37 -1.78 -0.77
C LEU A 168 8.02 -1.05 -1.94
N GLU A 169 8.79 -1.80 -2.72
CA GLU A 169 9.25 -1.46 -4.07
C GLU A 169 8.61 -2.44 -5.07
N TYR A 170 7.75 -1.92 -5.92
CA TYR A 170 6.98 -2.68 -6.89
C TYR A 170 7.55 -2.54 -8.30
N ASP A 171 8.34 -3.50 -8.74
CA ASP A 171 9.02 -3.45 -10.01
C ASP A 171 8.16 -3.94 -11.18
N THR A 172 7.90 -3.09 -12.17
CA THR A 172 7.17 -3.43 -13.40
C THR A 172 8.04 -4.03 -14.50
N GLY A 173 9.33 -4.19 -14.25
CA GLY A 173 10.28 -4.72 -15.22
C GLY A 173 10.84 -3.67 -16.17
N THR A 174 10.44 -2.41 -16.05
CA THR A 174 10.87 -1.31 -16.93
C THR A 174 12.18 -0.66 -16.48
N GLU A 175 12.47 -0.66 -15.21
CA GLU A 175 13.73 -0.13 -14.67
C GLU A 175 14.88 -1.13 -14.80
N SER A 176 16.12 -0.64 -14.95
CA SER A 176 17.28 -1.52 -14.89
C SER A 176 17.53 -2.04 -13.46
N LEU A 177 18.07 -3.25 -13.34
CA LEU A 177 18.40 -3.82 -12.01
C LEU A 177 19.39 -2.96 -11.23
N ARG A 178 20.25 -2.21 -11.94
CA ARG A 178 21.19 -1.28 -11.32
C ARG A 178 20.46 -0.10 -10.65
N VAL A 179 19.35 0.37 -11.22
CA VAL A 179 18.52 1.43 -10.61
C VAL A 179 17.87 0.90 -9.35
N LEU A 180 17.31 -0.31 -9.38
CA LEU A 180 16.74 -0.95 -8.19
C LEU A 180 17.79 -1.15 -7.09
N ALA A 181 18.99 -1.60 -7.43
CA ALA A 181 20.07 -1.77 -6.46
C ALA A 181 20.51 -0.44 -5.82
N ARG A 182 20.51 0.67 -6.58
CA ARG A 182 20.80 2.00 -6.02
C ARG A 182 19.77 2.48 -5.00
N LYS A 183 18.50 2.08 -5.13
CA LYS A 183 17.49 2.39 -4.13
C LYS A 183 17.89 1.86 -2.75
N ILE A 184 18.52 0.68 -2.69
CA ILE A 184 19.00 0.09 -1.43
C ILE A 184 19.98 1.02 -0.70
N ALA A 185 20.89 1.67 -1.42
CA ALA A 185 21.81 2.61 -0.81
C ALA A 185 21.09 3.82 -0.16
N ALA A 186 20.02 4.31 -0.78
CA ALA A 186 19.19 5.37 -0.19
C ALA A 186 18.46 4.88 1.07
N TYR A 187 17.90 3.66 1.03
CA TYR A 187 17.26 3.05 2.19
C TYR A 187 18.26 2.79 3.33
N SER A 188 19.45 2.32 3.00
CA SER A 188 20.54 2.13 3.97
C SER A 188 20.92 3.46 4.65
N ALA A 189 21.16 4.52 3.86
CA ALA A 189 21.48 5.84 4.37
C ALA A 189 20.33 6.49 5.19
N PHE A 190 19.09 6.07 4.96
CA PHE A 190 17.91 6.51 5.71
C PHE A 190 17.73 5.76 7.04
N TYR A 191 18.55 4.77 7.36
CA TYR A 191 18.35 3.90 8.53
C TYR A 191 16.98 3.20 8.54
N THR A 192 16.59 2.68 7.40
CA THR A 192 15.28 2.05 7.14
C THR A 192 14.92 0.95 8.14
N ASP A 193 15.91 0.24 8.67
CA ASP A 193 15.72 -0.82 9.67
C ASP A 193 15.01 -0.33 10.95
N ARG A 194 15.04 0.97 11.23
CA ARG A 194 14.28 1.60 12.32
C ARG A 194 12.78 1.67 12.06
N PHE A 195 12.34 1.48 10.82
CA PHE A 195 10.95 1.66 10.40
C PHE A 195 10.32 0.39 9.83
N GLY A 196 11.12 -0.52 9.29
CA GLY A 196 10.61 -1.75 8.69
C GLY A 196 11.62 -2.45 7.78
N VAL A 197 11.20 -3.55 7.18
CA VAL A 197 11.96 -4.30 6.17
C VAL A 197 11.70 -3.75 4.78
N LEU A 198 12.64 -3.94 3.86
CA LEU A 198 12.51 -3.52 2.47
C LEU A 198 12.07 -4.70 1.61
N LEU A 199 10.88 -4.63 1.04
CA LEU A 199 10.29 -5.64 0.19
C LEU A 199 10.40 -5.25 -1.28
N PHE A 200 10.95 -6.14 -2.12
CA PHE A 200 10.90 -6.01 -3.57
C PHE A 200 9.92 -7.03 -4.16
N SER A 201 8.84 -6.54 -4.76
CA SER A 201 7.92 -7.34 -5.57
C SER A 201 8.33 -7.24 -7.04
N LEU A 202 9.08 -8.24 -7.52
CA LEU A 202 9.66 -8.22 -8.85
C LEU A 202 8.69 -8.76 -9.91
N HIS A 203 8.86 -8.30 -11.13
CA HIS A 203 7.99 -8.66 -12.26
C HIS A 203 7.97 -10.18 -12.54
N SER A 204 9.11 -10.87 -12.39
CA SER A 204 9.22 -12.31 -12.68
C SER A 204 10.32 -13.00 -11.89
N ALA A 205 10.22 -14.32 -11.72
CA ALA A 205 11.22 -15.15 -11.04
C ALA A 205 12.61 -15.03 -11.66
N ARG A 206 12.69 -14.96 -13.00
CA ARG A 206 13.96 -14.71 -13.69
C ARG A 206 14.56 -13.37 -13.29
N ARG A 207 13.72 -12.34 -13.14
CA ARG A 207 14.15 -11.01 -12.74
C ARG A 207 14.53 -10.95 -11.27
N GLU A 208 13.82 -11.67 -10.42
CA GLU A 208 14.19 -11.84 -9.01
C GLU A 208 15.56 -12.47 -8.86
N GLN A 209 15.80 -13.58 -9.55
CA GLN A 209 17.10 -14.25 -9.55
C GLN A 209 18.22 -13.32 -10.03
N ALA A 210 18.03 -12.63 -11.15
CA ALA A 210 19.02 -11.69 -11.68
C ALA A 210 19.25 -10.50 -10.73
N PHE A 211 18.22 -10.00 -10.06
CA PHE A 211 18.33 -8.95 -9.06
C PHE A 211 19.16 -9.40 -7.86
N ARG A 212 18.85 -10.56 -7.29
CA ARG A 212 19.59 -11.13 -6.15
C ARG A 212 21.06 -11.37 -6.46
N ALA A 213 21.37 -11.96 -7.62
CA ALA A 213 22.74 -12.14 -8.09
C ALA A 213 23.47 -10.80 -8.33
N GLY A 214 22.74 -9.80 -8.83
CA GLY A 214 23.24 -8.43 -9.00
C GLY A 214 23.55 -7.74 -7.67
N LEU A 215 22.78 -7.99 -6.62
CA LEU A 215 23.00 -7.42 -5.30
C LEU A 215 24.32 -7.89 -4.68
N VAL A 216 24.67 -9.16 -4.82
CA VAL A 216 25.97 -9.69 -4.35
C VAL A 216 27.12 -8.89 -4.93
N LYS A 217 27.06 -8.60 -6.24
CA LYS A 217 28.08 -7.79 -6.95
C LYS A 217 28.03 -6.32 -6.54
N PHE A 218 26.85 -5.76 -6.41
CA PHE A 218 26.64 -4.36 -6.09
C PHE A 218 27.09 -4.00 -4.69
N LEU A 219 26.79 -4.87 -3.72
CA LEU A 219 27.16 -4.67 -2.32
C LEU A 219 28.58 -5.09 -2.00
N GLY A 220 29.25 -5.86 -2.89
CA GLY A 220 30.66 -6.27 -2.70
C GLY A 220 30.92 -7.00 -1.39
N GLY A 221 29.93 -7.70 -0.82
CA GLY A 221 30.01 -8.37 0.47
C GLY A 221 29.74 -7.47 1.69
N HIS A 222 29.43 -6.19 1.49
CA HIS A 222 29.05 -5.30 2.58
C HIS A 222 27.60 -5.55 3.02
N ASP A 223 27.37 -5.40 4.31
CA ASP A 223 26.01 -5.40 4.86
C ASP A 223 25.27 -4.12 4.38
N PRO A 224 24.12 -4.23 3.74
CA PRO A 224 23.35 -3.06 3.33
C PRO A 224 22.77 -2.26 4.51
N GLY A 225 22.86 -2.76 5.76
CA GLY A 225 22.25 -2.10 6.92
C GLY A 225 20.72 -2.04 6.87
N VAL A 226 20.10 -2.82 6.02
CA VAL A 226 18.65 -2.94 5.88
C VAL A 226 18.28 -4.37 5.54
N VAL A 227 17.23 -4.89 6.19
CA VAL A 227 16.70 -6.22 5.89
C VAL A 227 15.95 -6.17 4.56
N ILE A 228 16.34 -7.02 3.61
CA ILE A 228 15.77 -7.07 2.27
C ILE A 228 15.08 -8.43 2.08
N ALA A 229 13.84 -8.42 1.58
CA ALA A 229 13.17 -9.60 1.11
C ALA A 229 12.65 -9.39 -0.32
N THR A 230 12.66 -10.45 -1.12
CA THR A 230 12.25 -10.41 -2.53
C THR A 230 11.17 -11.44 -2.80
N THR A 231 10.30 -11.13 -3.75
CA THR A 231 9.34 -12.06 -4.35
C THR A 231 9.21 -11.79 -5.84
N ALA A 232 8.65 -12.73 -6.58
CA ALA A 232 8.29 -12.54 -7.98
C ALA A 232 6.81 -12.84 -8.19
N ARG A 233 6.15 -12.03 -9.02
CA ARG A 233 4.70 -12.07 -9.22
C ARG A 233 4.22 -13.20 -10.12
N ASP A 234 5.11 -13.90 -10.82
CA ASP A 234 4.83 -15.10 -11.61
C ASP A 234 5.06 -16.41 -10.84
N LEU A 235 5.34 -16.33 -9.54
CA LEU A 235 5.43 -17.50 -8.68
C LEU A 235 4.04 -18.06 -8.35
N PRO A 236 3.90 -19.37 -8.17
CA PRO A 236 2.69 -19.95 -7.60
C PRO A 236 2.38 -19.31 -6.24
N GLY A 237 1.14 -18.87 -6.05
CA GLY A 237 0.69 -18.24 -4.79
C GLY A 237 1.09 -16.78 -4.61
N ALA A 238 1.77 -16.14 -5.57
CA ALA A 238 2.22 -14.75 -5.46
C ALA A 238 1.08 -13.70 -5.53
N ASP A 239 -0.12 -14.13 -5.84
CA ASP A 239 -1.36 -13.36 -5.73
C ASP A 239 -1.76 -13.12 -4.26
N ASP A 240 -1.24 -13.93 -3.34
CA ASP A 240 -1.31 -13.71 -1.90
C ASP A 240 0.05 -13.23 -1.33
N PRO A 241 0.24 -11.93 -1.13
CA PRO A 241 1.50 -11.41 -0.59
C PRO A 241 1.76 -11.77 0.88
N ALA A 242 0.76 -12.30 1.61
CA ALA A 242 0.95 -12.81 2.97
C ALA A 242 1.53 -14.23 2.99
N GLY A 243 1.39 -14.98 1.90
CA GLY A 243 1.77 -16.37 1.73
C GLY A 243 3.29 -16.63 1.73
N GLU A 244 3.64 -17.88 1.49
CA GLU A 244 5.05 -18.35 1.44
C GLU A 244 5.73 -17.98 0.10
N VAL A 245 5.87 -16.67 -0.14
CA VAL A 245 6.40 -16.15 -1.40
C VAL A 245 7.68 -15.32 -1.24
N TRP A 246 8.09 -15.01 -0.01
CA TRP A 246 9.20 -14.12 0.28
C TRP A 246 10.51 -14.87 0.48
N THR A 247 11.57 -14.42 -0.17
CA THR A 247 12.93 -14.87 0.09
C THR A 247 13.74 -13.78 0.75
N LEU A 248 14.22 -14.05 1.95
CA LEU A 248 15.13 -13.15 2.66
C LEU A 248 16.50 -13.12 1.96
N TRP A 249 17.04 -11.95 1.75
CA TRP A 249 18.37 -11.80 1.20
C TRP A 249 19.42 -11.99 2.32
N SER A 250 20.34 -12.92 2.12
CA SER A 250 21.33 -13.31 3.14
C SER A 250 22.78 -12.90 2.82
N GLY A 251 22.98 -12.08 1.80
CA GLY A 251 24.32 -11.72 1.33
C GLY A 251 25.00 -12.81 0.51
N ARG A 252 24.43 -14.00 0.41
CA ARG A 252 24.95 -15.15 -0.36
C ARG A 252 23.88 -15.64 -1.32
N ASP A 253 24.24 -15.79 -2.57
CA ASP A 253 23.29 -16.25 -3.61
C ASP A 253 23.29 -17.77 -3.82
N HIS A 254 23.96 -18.52 -2.96
CA HIS A 254 24.18 -19.96 -3.16
C HIS A 254 23.51 -20.76 -2.03
N GLY A 255 22.36 -21.30 -2.33
CA GLY A 255 21.63 -22.20 -1.45
C GLY A 255 20.20 -22.43 -1.93
N PRO A 256 19.49 -23.44 -1.38
CA PRO A 256 18.10 -23.62 -1.67
C PRO A 256 17.30 -22.37 -1.26
N VAL A 257 16.47 -21.88 -2.17
CA VAL A 257 15.62 -20.72 -1.89
C VAL A 257 14.50 -21.17 -0.96
N THR A 258 14.56 -20.77 0.29
CA THR A 258 13.47 -20.96 1.24
C THR A 258 12.52 -19.77 1.13
N ARG A 259 11.25 -20.05 0.85
CA ARG A 259 10.20 -19.03 0.88
C ARG A 259 9.63 -18.94 2.29
N LEU A 260 9.34 -17.72 2.68
CA LEU A 260 8.77 -17.36 3.99
C LEU A 260 7.41 -16.68 3.76
N THR A 261 6.51 -16.82 4.72
CA THR A 261 5.34 -15.96 4.79
C THR A 261 5.75 -14.56 5.19
N LEU A 262 4.93 -13.57 4.86
CA LEU A 262 5.17 -12.18 5.30
C LEU A 262 5.32 -12.07 6.82
N ALA A 263 4.53 -12.84 7.59
CA ALA A 263 4.60 -12.88 9.05
C ALA A 263 5.91 -13.44 9.60
N ASN A 264 6.63 -14.27 8.82
CA ASN A 264 7.89 -14.89 9.24
C ASN A 264 9.13 -14.05 8.89
N LEU A 265 8.95 -12.92 8.22
CA LEU A 265 10.04 -11.96 8.02
C LEU A 265 10.48 -11.34 9.36
N PRO A 266 11.72 -10.83 9.46
CA PRO A 266 12.20 -10.16 10.66
C PRO A 266 11.32 -8.93 10.98
N GLU A 267 10.97 -8.79 12.27
CA GLU A 267 10.31 -7.58 12.74
C GLU A 267 11.35 -6.44 12.85
N ARG A 268 11.02 -5.31 12.25
CA ARG A 268 11.78 -4.07 12.31
C ARG A 268 10.83 -2.91 12.58
N GLY A 269 11.38 -1.83 13.12
CA GLY A 269 10.59 -0.65 13.47
C GLY A 269 10.05 -0.68 14.90
N PRO A 270 9.15 0.25 15.24
CA PRO A 270 8.66 0.40 16.60
C PRO A 270 7.82 -0.83 17.02
N ARG A 271 8.08 -1.35 18.21
CA ARG A 271 7.36 -2.47 18.81
C ARG A 271 6.02 -2.02 19.42
N VAL A 272 5.20 -1.32 18.66
CA VAL A 272 3.91 -0.84 19.13
C VAL A 272 2.82 -1.54 18.36
N SER A 273 1.95 -2.24 19.10
CA SER A 273 0.71 -2.75 18.54
C SER A 273 -0.25 -1.59 18.31
N HIS A 274 -0.79 -1.48 17.10
CA HIS A 274 -1.85 -0.52 16.79
C HIS A 274 -3.19 -0.89 17.43
N HIS A 275 -3.21 -1.96 18.22
CA HIS A 275 -4.44 -2.54 18.78
C HIS A 275 -4.69 -2.25 20.25
N ALA A 276 -3.86 -1.43 20.87
CA ALA A 276 -4.19 -0.92 22.20
C ALA A 276 -4.98 0.39 22.03
N PRO A 277 -6.31 0.33 21.86
CA PRO A 277 -7.12 1.55 21.69
C PRO A 277 -7.13 2.42 22.95
N GLU A 278 -6.59 1.91 24.04
CA GLU A 278 -6.65 2.54 25.36
C GLU A 278 -5.36 3.25 25.79
N LEU A 279 -4.28 3.11 25.02
CA LEU A 279 -3.05 3.85 25.32
C LEU A 279 -3.04 5.18 24.58
N PRO A 280 -2.95 6.31 25.30
CA PRO A 280 -2.72 7.60 24.65
C PRO A 280 -1.51 7.48 23.73
N TYR A 281 -1.66 7.92 22.51
CA TYR A 281 -0.56 7.95 21.57
C TYR A 281 0.66 8.58 22.25
N GLY A 282 1.69 7.81 22.50
CA GLY A 282 2.99 8.31 22.93
C GLY A 282 3.52 7.88 24.27
N GLU A 283 2.75 7.24 25.14
CA GLU A 283 3.24 6.98 26.50
C GLU A 283 3.99 5.66 26.69
N ALA A 284 3.73 4.62 25.92
CA ALA A 284 4.14 3.30 26.38
C ALA A 284 5.29 2.65 25.64
N ALA A 285 5.77 3.16 24.52
CA ALA A 285 6.62 2.34 23.68
C ALA A 285 7.83 3.03 23.04
N PHE A 286 8.00 4.30 23.26
CA PHE A 286 9.11 5.03 22.64
C PHE A 286 10.19 5.36 23.63
N GLN A 287 11.40 5.03 23.25
CA GLN A 287 12.57 5.60 23.89
C GLN A 287 12.71 7.09 23.55
N PRO A 288 13.35 7.91 24.38
CA PRO A 288 13.45 9.36 24.14
C PRO A 288 14.01 9.81 22.78
N GLY A 289 14.64 8.91 22.03
CA GLY A 289 15.13 9.14 20.67
C GLY A 289 14.12 8.88 19.55
N ASP A 290 12.97 8.30 19.86
CA ASP A 290 12.03 7.79 18.84
C ASP A 290 10.91 8.79 18.47
N LYS A 291 11.08 10.08 18.75
CA LYS A 291 10.10 11.14 18.49
C LYS A 291 9.63 11.18 17.02
N ALA A 292 10.52 10.86 16.09
CA ALA A 292 10.19 10.81 14.66
C ALA A 292 9.17 9.70 14.30
N ILE A 293 9.01 8.72 15.17
CA ILE A 293 8.10 7.58 14.96
C ILE A 293 6.68 7.91 15.47
N MET A 294 6.56 8.84 16.39
CA MET A 294 5.25 9.27 16.92
C MET A 294 4.26 9.70 15.84
N PRO A 295 4.64 10.56 14.87
CA PRO A 295 3.78 10.92 13.75
C PRO A 295 3.42 9.72 12.88
N LEU A 296 4.29 8.70 12.76
CA LEU A 296 4.00 7.48 12.01
C LEU A 296 2.82 6.73 12.62
N LEU A 297 2.79 6.60 13.93
CA LEU A 297 1.70 5.91 14.64
C LEU A 297 0.43 6.76 14.67
N ALA A 298 0.55 8.05 14.98
CA ALA A 298 -0.56 8.98 15.01
C ALA A 298 -1.19 9.19 13.62
N ALA A 299 -0.37 9.13 12.57
CA ALA A 299 -0.81 9.28 11.19
C ALA A 299 -1.16 7.96 10.51
N ALA A 300 -1.00 6.81 11.18
CA ALA A 300 -1.47 5.56 10.63
C ALA A 300 -2.94 5.73 10.26
N PRO A 301 -3.35 5.53 9.01
CA PRO A 301 -4.74 5.53 8.70
C PRO A 301 -5.36 4.45 9.57
N ALA A 302 -6.48 4.77 10.18
CA ALA A 302 -7.36 3.72 10.64
C ALA A 302 -7.47 2.68 9.52
N PRO A 303 -7.42 1.39 9.86
CA PRO A 303 -7.65 0.37 8.86
C PRO A 303 -8.87 0.76 8.05
N PRO A 304 -8.92 0.47 6.73
CA PRO A 304 -9.98 0.93 5.83
C PRO A 304 -11.41 0.59 6.25
N ARG A 305 -11.63 0.23 7.49
CA ARG A 305 -12.85 -0.34 8.07
C ARG A 305 -13.51 0.46 9.18
N GLU A 306 -13.10 1.66 9.45
CA GLU A 306 -14.06 2.49 10.16
C GLU A 306 -15.34 2.50 9.32
N PRO A 307 -16.49 2.16 9.93
CA PRO A 307 -17.76 2.21 9.20
C PRO A 307 -17.81 3.56 8.53
N ALA A 308 -17.83 3.52 7.23
CA ALA A 308 -17.88 4.73 6.48
C ALA A 308 -19.13 5.46 7.00
N TRP A 309 -19.03 6.75 7.28
CA TRP A 309 -20.15 7.56 7.79
C TRP A 309 -21.45 7.37 6.97
N TRP A 310 -21.35 6.85 5.74
CA TRP A 310 -22.49 6.46 4.90
C TRP A 310 -23.12 5.12 5.26
N ASP A 311 -22.49 4.29 6.09
CA ASP A 311 -23.09 3.08 6.65
C ASP A 311 -23.94 3.39 7.89
N SER A 312 -23.84 4.59 8.42
CA SER A 312 -24.74 5.10 9.45
C SER A 312 -26.07 5.53 8.81
N PRO A 313 -27.21 4.96 9.24
CA PRO A 313 -28.53 5.31 8.71
C PRO A 313 -28.86 6.81 8.78
N SER A 314 -28.18 7.55 9.65
CA SER A 314 -28.37 8.99 9.86
C SER A 314 -27.65 9.91 8.85
N GLY A 315 -26.78 9.34 7.98
CA GLY A 315 -25.94 10.16 7.07
C GLY A 315 -26.58 10.55 5.74
N LEU A 316 -27.76 10.04 5.39
CA LEU A 316 -28.36 10.20 4.05
C LEU A 316 -29.82 10.70 4.04
N THR A 317 -30.36 11.18 5.12
CA THR A 317 -31.64 11.91 5.04
C THR A 317 -31.37 13.34 4.59
N PRO A 318 -31.76 13.74 3.35
CA PRO A 318 -31.79 15.15 3.02
C PRO A 318 -32.76 15.81 4.00
N ARG A 319 -32.27 16.78 4.77
CA ARG A 319 -33.18 17.69 5.48
C ARG A 319 -34.12 18.25 4.43
N ARG A 320 -35.38 17.86 4.48
CA ARG A 320 -36.44 18.60 3.80
C ARG A 320 -36.40 19.99 4.39
N SER A 321 -35.99 20.95 3.60
CA SER A 321 -36.24 22.36 3.88
C SER A 321 -37.76 22.56 4.01
N ALA A 322 -38.17 22.99 5.18
CA ALA A 322 -39.48 23.55 5.41
C ALA A 322 -39.60 24.92 4.70
#